data_cb299cb4778bfd9d9ba7f29baa6f50c5
#
_entry.id   cb299cb4778bfd9d9ba7f29baa6f50c5
#
_cell.length_a   1.000
_cell.length_b   1.000
_cell.length_c   1.000
_cell.angle_alpha   90.00
_cell.angle_beta   90.00
_cell.angle_gamma   90.00
#
_symmetry.space_group_name_H-M   'P 1'
#
loop_
_entity.id
_entity.type
_entity.pdbx_description
1 polymer ?
#
loop_
_entity_poly.entity_id
_entity_poly.type
_entity_poly.pdbx_seq_one_letter_code
_entity_poly.pdbx_strand_id
1 'polypeptide(L)'
;HPKRDVPLSIVTMVSGVTLLYMAIIWAFIAIGPQFAGEDNALAGVAGASMGQIGSLAIVVAASFSIGANNFASGVAQPRLMYGMAERGMLPRWFEYVHPRFLTPFNAILFYGVAAVLFGLWEGFEVLAIAGTLVRLVTYVVTSCALPVLEHREGRIVPLHLFCVIFAVASSLFIAAQAQAQSWLVFGGLLIAGTLLYFIAARQKPEYPLDEA
;
A
#
# COMPACT_ATOMS: atom_id res chain seq x y z
N HIS A 1 -25.74 6.62 3.82
CA HIS A 1 -25.96 6.27 2.39
C HIS A 1 -24.66 5.74 1.75
N PRO A 2 -24.31 4.44 1.95
CA PRO A 2 -22.99 3.93 1.57
C PRO A 2 -22.67 4.11 0.07
N LYS A 3 -23.63 4.01 -0.81
CA LYS A 3 -23.42 4.19 -2.27
C LYS A 3 -23.01 5.61 -2.66
N ARG A 4 -23.29 6.62 -1.83
CA ARG A 4 -22.93 8.03 -2.05
C ARG A 4 -21.74 8.43 -1.18
N ASP A 5 -21.77 8.06 0.09
CA ASP A 5 -20.85 8.57 1.10
C ASP A 5 -19.45 7.94 0.93
N VAL A 6 -19.37 6.66 0.52
CA VAL A 6 -18.06 6.00 0.29
C VAL A 6 -17.29 6.62 -0.89
N PRO A 7 -17.88 6.78 -2.10
CA PRO A 7 -17.17 7.45 -3.20
C PRO A 7 -16.82 8.90 -2.88
N LEU A 8 -17.72 9.64 -2.24
CA LEU A 8 -17.49 11.03 -1.87
C LEU A 8 -16.33 11.16 -0.87
N SER A 9 -16.28 10.29 0.14
CA SER A 9 -15.20 10.27 1.12
C SER A 9 -13.85 9.98 0.47
N ILE A 10 -13.79 9.03 -0.47
CA ILE A 10 -12.56 8.70 -1.20
C ILE A 10 -12.09 9.90 -2.03
N VAL A 11 -12.98 10.50 -2.83
CA VAL A 11 -12.63 11.65 -3.67
C VAL A 11 -12.18 12.83 -2.83
N THR A 12 -12.89 13.14 -1.75
CA THR A 12 -12.54 14.26 -0.85
C THR A 12 -11.20 14.04 -0.17
N MET A 13 -10.95 12.82 0.32
CA MET A 13 -9.67 12.44 0.95
C MET A 13 -8.51 12.55 -0.04
N VAL A 14 -8.64 11.95 -1.22
CA VAL A 14 -7.57 11.97 -2.24
C VAL A 14 -7.30 13.39 -2.70
N SER A 15 -8.34 14.19 -2.99
CA SER A 15 -8.18 15.58 -3.40
C SER A 15 -7.52 16.42 -2.31
N GLY A 16 -7.93 16.26 -1.04
CA GLY A 16 -7.35 16.99 0.08
C GLY A 16 -5.88 16.67 0.29
N VAL A 17 -5.51 15.39 0.25
CA VAL A 17 -4.10 14.96 0.35
C VAL A 17 -3.26 15.46 -0.83
N THR A 18 -3.81 15.40 -2.05
CA THR A 18 -3.13 15.91 -3.24
C THR A 18 -2.85 17.40 -3.15
N LEU A 19 -3.86 18.19 -2.75
CA LEU A 19 -3.69 19.63 -2.56
C LEU A 19 -2.64 19.95 -1.48
N LEU A 20 -2.65 19.20 -0.38
CA LEU A 20 -1.66 19.34 0.68
C LEU A 20 -0.24 19.05 0.16
N TYR A 21 -0.05 17.95 -0.58
CA TYR A 21 1.25 17.64 -1.16
C TYR A 21 1.72 18.69 -2.17
N MET A 22 0.82 19.19 -3.02
CA MET A 22 1.15 20.28 -3.93
C MET A 22 1.58 21.54 -3.17
N ALA A 23 0.89 21.89 -2.09
CA ALA A 23 1.26 23.04 -1.26
C ALA A 23 2.64 22.85 -0.60
N ILE A 24 2.95 21.65 -0.11
CA ILE A 24 4.26 21.31 0.47
C ILE A 24 5.37 21.41 -0.58
N ILE A 25 5.15 20.86 -1.78
CA ILE A 25 6.12 20.92 -2.88
C ILE A 25 6.34 22.37 -3.31
N TRP A 26 5.28 23.17 -3.41
CA TRP A 26 5.35 24.59 -3.72
C TRP A 26 6.18 25.36 -2.69
N ALA A 27 5.91 25.13 -1.41
CA ALA A 27 6.67 25.74 -0.32
C ALA A 27 8.16 25.31 -0.38
N PHE A 28 8.44 24.04 -0.68
CA PHE A 28 9.79 23.53 -0.83
C PHE A 28 10.54 24.22 -1.98
N ILE A 29 9.92 24.34 -3.15
CA ILE A 29 10.53 25.01 -4.32
C ILE A 29 10.77 26.50 -4.04
N ALA A 30 9.86 27.15 -3.30
CA ALA A 30 9.97 28.57 -3.01
C ALA A 30 11.04 28.92 -1.95
N ILE A 31 11.24 28.06 -0.96
CA ILE A 31 12.05 28.40 0.23
C ILE A 31 13.36 27.59 0.27
N GLY A 32 13.35 26.36 -0.22
CA GLY A 32 14.39 25.41 0.12
C GLY A 32 14.94 24.55 -1.02
N PRO A 33 15.08 25.02 -2.26
CA PRO A 33 15.64 24.19 -3.34
C PRO A 33 17.09 23.76 -3.06
N GLN A 34 17.82 24.49 -2.23
CA GLN A 34 19.19 24.15 -1.79
C GLN A 34 19.24 22.88 -0.91
N PHE A 35 18.15 22.50 -0.28
CA PHE A 35 18.04 21.27 0.54
C PHE A 35 17.66 20.05 -0.29
N ALA A 36 17.49 20.18 -1.61
CA ALA A 36 17.18 19.06 -2.48
C ALA A 36 18.35 18.06 -2.49
N GLY A 37 18.05 16.81 -2.16
CA GLY A 37 19.05 15.76 -2.04
C GLY A 37 19.60 15.51 -0.63
N GLU A 38 19.19 16.30 0.36
CA GLU A 38 19.46 15.99 1.76
C GLU A 38 18.46 14.94 2.30
N ASP A 39 18.94 14.07 3.20
CA ASP A 39 18.12 13.00 3.82
C ASP A 39 16.88 13.54 4.53
N ASN A 40 16.95 14.77 5.06
CA ASN A 40 15.89 15.45 5.80
C ASN A 40 15.52 16.82 5.18
N ALA A 41 15.33 16.87 3.88
CA ALA A 41 15.07 18.09 3.13
C ALA A 41 13.97 18.98 3.73
N LEU A 42 12.84 18.40 4.16
CA LEU A 42 11.75 19.17 4.80
C LEU A 42 12.13 19.76 6.14
N ALA A 43 12.95 19.06 6.94
CA ALA A 43 13.45 19.60 8.20
C ALA A 43 14.44 20.76 7.96
N GLY A 44 15.24 20.70 6.89
CA GLY A 44 16.10 21.79 6.42
C GLY A 44 15.30 23.04 6.06
N VAL A 45 14.24 22.89 5.27
CA VAL A 45 13.33 23.99 4.88
C VAL A 45 12.63 24.60 6.11
N ALA A 46 12.13 23.76 7.01
CA ALA A 46 11.51 24.24 8.24
C ALA A 46 12.51 24.97 9.14
N GLY A 47 13.76 24.47 9.19
CA GLY A 47 14.85 25.12 9.90
C GLY A 47 15.21 26.49 9.32
N ALA A 48 15.24 26.63 8.00
CA ALA A 48 15.48 27.90 7.33
C ALA A 48 14.35 28.94 7.56
N SER A 49 13.10 28.46 7.67
CA SER A 49 11.92 29.34 7.82
C SER A 49 11.60 29.70 9.27
N MET A 50 11.73 28.72 10.17
CA MET A 50 11.25 28.80 11.58
C MET A 50 12.38 28.56 12.61
N GLY A 51 13.61 28.44 12.14
CA GLY A 51 14.76 28.12 13.00
C GLY A 51 14.74 26.68 13.52
N GLN A 52 15.56 26.41 14.52
CA GLN A 52 15.73 25.07 15.10
C GLN A 52 14.43 24.44 15.61
N ILE A 53 13.48 25.24 16.07
CA ILE A 53 12.16 24.75 16.52
C ILE A 53 11.37 24.15 15.36
N GLY A 54 11.42 24.79 14.18
CA GLY A 54 10.75 24.28 12.97
C GLY A 54 11.33 22.93 12.53
N SER A 55 12.65 22.82 12.47
CA SER A 55 13.33 21.56 12.14
C SER A 55 12.95 20.43 13.11
N LEU A 56 13.02 20.71 14.44
CA LEU A 56 12.65 19.73 15.45
C LEU A 56 11.18 19.31 15.35
N ALA A 57 10.27 20.25 15.12
CA ALA A 57 8.85 19.96 14.97
C ALA A 57 8.57 19.02 13.81
N ILE A 58 9.22 19.21 12.64
CA ILE A 58 9.08 18.31 11.48
C ILE A 58 9.62 16.91 11.80
N VAL A 59 10.78 16.80 12.43
CA VAL A 59 11.36 15.49 12.79
C VAL A 59 10.49 14.74 13.78
N VAL A 60 9.97 15.42 14.80
CA VAL A 60 9.06 14.82 15.79
C VAL A 60 7.75 14.39 15.12
N ALA A 61 7.14 15.24 14.30
CA ALA A 61 5.92 14.94 13.59
C ALA A 61 6.09 13.73 12.63
N ALA A 62 7.20 13.68 11.90
CA ALA A 62 7.53 12.56 11.03
C ALA A 62 7.70 11.26 11.83
N SER A 63 8.39 11.30 12.97
CA SER A 63 8.59 10.13 13.82
C SER A 63 7.26 9.59 14.35
N PHE A 64 6.37 10.44 14.81
CA PHE A 64 5.02 10.04 15.23
C PHE A 64 4.19 9.50 14.08
N SER A 65 4.26 10.11 12.90
CA SER A 65 3.53 9.66 11.71
C SER A 65 3.98 8.27 11.27
N ILE A 66 5.29 8.04 11.20
CA ILE A 66 5.86 6.72 10.86
C ILE A 66 5.48 5.68 11.92
N GLY A 67 5.60 6.03 13.20
CA GLY A 67 5.22 5.14 14.31
C GLY A 67 3.75 4.75 14.26
N ALA A 68 2.85 5.71 14.06
CA ALA A 68 1.41 5.48 13.95
C ALA A 68 1.07 4.58 12.75
N ASN A 69 1.70 4.81 11.58
CA ASN A 69 1.51 4.00 10.39
C ASN A 69 1.99 2.56 10.60
N ASN A 70 3.16 2.36 11.22
CA ASN A 70 3.67 1.04 11.54
C ASN A 70 2.77 0.30 12.52
N PHE A 71 2.26 0.98 13.55
CA PHE A 71 1.30 0.39 14.50
C PHE A 71 0.00 -0.02 13.81
N ALA A 72 -0.59 0.85 13.00
CA ALA A 72 -1.81 0.55 12.25
C ALA A 72 -1.62 -0.65 11.30
N SER A 73 -0.49 -0.70 10.58
CA SER A 73 -0.15 -1.81 9.71
C SER A 73 0.06 -3.12 10.48
N GLY A 74 0.73 -3.07 11.64
CA GLY A 74 0.94 -4.21 12.52
C GLY A 74 -0.36 -4.84 13.05
N VAL A 75 -1.43 -4.05 13.14
CA VAL A 75 -2.76 -4.54 13.52
C VAL A 75 -3.56 -5.03 12.31
N ALA A 76 -3.52 -4.29 11.21
CA ALA A 76 -4.36 -4.56 10.03
C ALA A 76 -3.84 -5.74 9.18
N GLN A 77 -2.54 -5.83 8.94
CA GLN A 77 -1.97 -6.83 8.03
C GLN A 77 -2.15 -8.28 8.51
N PRO A 78 -1.88 -8.64 9.78
CA PRO A 78 -2.14 -10.00 10.25
C PRO A 78 -3.60 -10.42 10.17
N ARG A 79 -4.54 -9.48 10.40
CA ARG A 79 -5.97 -9.77 10.27
C ARG A 79 -6.38 -10.01 8.81
N LEU A 80 -5.79 -9.26 7.88
CA LEU A 80 -6.00 -9.51 6.45
C LEU A 80 -5.48 -10.90 6.05
N MET A 81 -4.27 -11.27 6.51
CA MET A 81 -3.70 -12.60 6.24
C MET A 81 -4.58 -13.73 6.80
N TYR A 82 -5.12 -13.56 8.01
CA TYR A 82 -6.07 -14.47 8.61
C TYR A 82 -7.33 -14.62 7.75
N GLY A 83 -7.97 -13.51 7.36
CA GLY A 83 -9.15 -13.54 6.51
C GLY A 83 -8.91 -14.11 5.11
N MET A 84 -7.69 -13.98 4.57
CA MET A 84 -7.30 -14.64 3.32
C MET A 84 -7.13 -16.15 3.51
N ALA A 85 -6.63 -16.59 4.66
CA ALA A 85 -6.50 -18.01 4.98
C ALA A 85 -7.86 -18.67 5.15
N GLU A 86 -8.80 -18.07 5.86
CA GLU A 86 -10.20 -18.56 6.00
C GLU A 86 -10.86 -18.78 4.61
N ARG A 87 -10.51 -17.97 3.64
CA ARG A 87 -11.01 -18.09 2.25
C ARG A 87 -10.19 -19.03 1.37
N GLY A 88 -9.23 -19.76 1.94
CA GLY A 88 -8.37 -20.70 1.21
C GLY A 88 -7.34 -20.04 0.28
N MET A 89 -7.09 -18.72 0.40
CA MET A 89 -6.09 -18.02 -0.39
C MET A 89 -4.68 -18.09 0.21
N LEU A 90 -4.59 -18.37 1.52
CA LEU A 90 -3.35 -18.61 2.23
C LEU A 90 -3.41 -19.95 2.98
N PRO A 91 -2.26 -20.57 3.33
CA PRO A 91 -2.21 -21.80 4.08
C PRO A 91 -2.95 -21.70 5.43
N ARG A 92 -3.63 -22.77 5.83
CA ARG A 92 -4.39 -22.86 7.10
C ARG A 92 -3.54 -22.57 8.35
N TRP A 93 -2.22 -22.62 8.25
CA TRP A 93 -1.32 -22.21 9.32
C TRP A 93 -1.59 -20.78 9.79
N PHE A 94 -2.05 -19.90 8.92
CA PHE A 94 -2.39 -18.51 9.24
C PHE A 94 -3.75 -18.35 9.94
N GLU A 95 -4.61 -19.38 9.95
CA GLU A 95 -5.91 -19.38 10.64
C GLU A 95 -5.79 -19.55 12.16
N TYR A 96 -4.60 -19.92 12.67
CA TYR A 96 -4.43 -20.16 14.08
C TYR A 96 -4.63 -18.92 14.92
N VAL A 97 -5.67 -18.95 15.77
CA VAL A 97 -6.00 -17.91 16.74
C VAL A 97 -5.55 -18.34 18.13
N HIS A 98 -4.80 -17.48 18.81
CA HIS A 98 -4.30 -17.77 20.16
C HIS A 98 -5.48 -17.81 21.16
N PRO A 99 -5.67 -18.91 21.94
CA PRO A 99 -6.88 -19.10 22.78
C PRO A 99 -7.05 -18.04 23.88
N ARG A 100 -5.95 -17.47 24.39
CA ARG A 100 -6.00 -16.46 25.46
C ARG A 100 -6.19 -15.02 24.93
N PHE A 101 -5.54 -14.68 23.82
CA PHE A 101 -5.50 -13.30 23.31
C PHE A 101 -6.48 -13.06 22.17
N LEU A 102 -7.09 -14.11 21.62
CA LEU A 102 -8.02 -14.07 20.49
C LEU A 102 -7.46 -13.30 19.29
N THR A 103 -6.16 -13.47 19.04
CA THR A 103 -5.43 -12.81 17.95
C THR A 103 -4.84 -13.85 16.99
N PRO A 104 -4.70 -13.55 15.70
CA PRO A 104 -4.12 -14.46 14.70
C PRO A 104 -2.60 -14.57 14.91
N PHE A 105 -2.19 -15.43 15.83
CA PHE A 105 -0.82 -15.52 16.34
C PHE A 105 0.21 -15.78 15.23
N ASN A 106 -0.06 -16.78 14.38
CA ASN A 106 0.87 -17.16 13.34
C ASN A 106 1.01 -16.07 12.27
N ALA A 107 -0.06 -15.36 11.94
CA ALA A 107 -0.04 -14.23 11.02
C ALA A 107 0.77 -13.06 11.61
N ILE A 108 0.63 -12.77 12.90
CA ILE A 108 1.41 -11.74 13.60
C ILE A 108 2.89 -12.12 13.60
N LEU A 109 3.21 -13.38 13.93
CA LEU A 109 4.58 -13.86 13.96
C LEU A 109 5.24 -13.76 12.57
N PHE A 110 4.55 -14.22 11.54
CA PHE A 110 5.04 -14.14 10.16
C PHE A 110 5.27 -12.69 9.72
N TYR A 111 4.30 -11.80 9.98
CA TYR A 111 4.42 -10.39 9.65
C TYR A 111 5.61 -9.75 10.39
N GLY A 112 5.75 -10.02 11.69
CA GLY A 112 6.86 -9.49 12.50
C GLY A 112 8.22 -9.97 12.02
N VAL A 113 8.37 -11.28 11.75
CA VAL A 113 9.61 -11.84 11.21
C VAL A 113 9.94 -11.25 9.83
N ALA A 114 8.96 -11.17 8.93
CA ALA A 114 9.15 -10.56 7.62
C ALA A 114 9.55 -9.08 7.74
N ALA A 115 8.91 -8.32 8.63
CA ALA A 115 9.25 -6.92 8.87
C ALA A 115 10.70 -6.75 9.36
N VAL A 116 11.16 -7.62 10.28
CA VAL A 116 12.55 -7.60 10.76
C VAL A 116 13.52 -7.95 9.65
N LEU A 117 13.26 -9.02 8.89
CA LEU A 117 14.13 -9.43 7.79
C LEU A 117 14.27 -8.36 6.71
N PHE A 118 13.17 -7.73 6.32
CA PHE A 118 13.19 -6.63 5.37
C PHE A 118 13.78 -5.35 5.97
N GLY A 119 13.59 -5.11 7.26
CA GLY A 119 14.17 -3.95 7.96
C GLY A 119 15.69 -4.03 8.14
N LEU A 120 16.25 -5.25 8.24
CA LEU A 120 17.69 -5.48 8.30
C LEU A 120 18.37 -5.41 6.92
N TRP A 121 17.61 -5.42 5.85
CA TRP A 121 18.15 -5.30 4.51
C TRP A 121 18.36 -3.81 4.16
N GLU A 122 19.58 -3.45 3.78
CA GLU A 122 19.98 -2.07 3.47
C GLU A 122 19.32 -1.50 2.18
N GLY A 123 18.52 -2.29 1.49
CA GLY A 123 17.83 -1.92 0.24
C GLY A 123 16.46 -1.25 0.45
N PHE A 124 16.31 -0.31 1.39
CA PHE A 124 15.03 0.36 1.68
C PHE A 124 14.37 0.96 0.42
N GLU A 125 15.15 1.66 -0.41
CA GLU A 125 14.63 2.27 -1.66
C GLU A 125 14.06 1.22 -2.61
N VAL A 126 14.80 0.12 -2.80
CA VAL A 126 14.39 -1.00 -3.66
C VAL A 126 13.11 -1.66 -3.15
N LEU A 127 12.98 -1.85 -1.83
CA LEU A 127 11.78 -2.39 -1.19
C LEU A 127 10.58 -1.44 -1.33
N ALA A 128 10.78 -0.14 -1.16
CA ALA A 128 9.74 0.86 -1.31
C ALA A 128 9.20 0.90 -2.75
N ILE A 129 10.10 0.85 -3.74
CA ILE A 129 9.72 0.78 -5.16
C ILE A 129 9.02 -0.55 -5.46
N ALA A 130 9.54 -1.69 -4.99
CA ALA A 130 8.90 -2.99 -5.19
C ALA A 130 7.49 -3.04 -4.57
N GLY A 131 7.30 -2.49 -3.37
CA GLY A 131 5.99 -2.34 -2.75
C GLY A 131 5.04 -1.45 -3.56
N THR A 132 5.57 -0.41 -4.21
CA THR A 132 4.80 0.44 -5.13
C THR A 132 4.37 -0.34 -6.37
N LEU A 133 5.23 -1.18 -6.95
CA LEU A 133 4.89 -2.04 -8.09
C LEU A 133 3.72 -2.99 -7.76
N VAL A 134 3.71 -3.58 -6.56
CA VAL A 134 2.57 -4.42 -6.11
C VAL A 134 1.26 -3.62 -6.10
N ARG A 135 1.28 -2.38 -5.61
CA ARG A 135 0.11 -1.49 -5.59
C ARG A 135 -0.34 -1.12 -7.01
N LEU A 136 0.60 -0.80 -7.91
CA LEU A 136 0.29 -0.46 -9.30
C LEU A 136 -0.39 -1.63 -10.02
N VAL A 137 0.07 -2.87 -9.82
CA VAL A 137 -0.60 -4.07 -10.35
C VAL A 137 -2.02 -4.18 -9.82
N THR A 138 -2.22 -3.97 -8.52
CA THR A 138 -3.56 -3.98 -7.90
C THR A 138 -4.46 -2.90 -8.51
N TYR A 139 -3.94 -1.69 -8.75
CA TYR A 139 -4.70 -0.61 -9.37
C TYR A 139 -5.07 -0.94 -10.82
N VAL A 140 -4.17 -1.52 -11.60
CA VAL A 140 -4.45 -1.96 -12.98
C VAL A 140 -5.56 -3.01 -12.98
N VAL A 141 -5.44 -4.06 -12.17
CA VAL A 141 -6.44 -5.14 -12.09
C VAL A 141 -7.81 -4.59 -11.66
N THR A 142 -7.84 -3.77 -10.62
CA THR A 142 -9.09 -3.18 -10.11
C THR A 142 -9.72 -2.24 -11.14
N SER A 143 -8.92 -1.42 -11.83
CA SER A 143 -9.41 -0.53 -12.87
C SER A 143 -9.97 -1.29 -14.06
N CYS A 144 -9.31 -2.37 -14.49
CA CYS A 144 -9.78 -3.23 -15.58
C CYS A 144 -11.05 -4.02 -15.22
N ALA A 145 -11.33 -4.25 -13.95
CA ALA A 145 -12.57 -4.90 -13.53
C ALA A 145 -13.81 -4.03 -13.76
N LEU A 146 -13.68 -2.69 -13.71
CA LEU A 146 -14.81 -1.76 -13.85
C LEU A 146 -15.57 -1.93 -15.17
N PRO A 147 -14.93 -1.86 -16.37
CA PRO A 147 -15.67 -2.02 -17.63
C PRO A 147 -16.26 -3.42 -17.80
N VAL A 148 -15.66 -4.45 -17.18
CA VAL A 148 -16.22 -5.80 -17.20
C VAL A 148 -17.52 -5.89 -16.41
N LEU A 149 -17.57 -5.23 -15.24
CA LEU A 149 -18.77 -5.15 -14.41
C LEU A 149 -19.86 -4.33 -15.08
N GLU A 150 -19.52 -3.17 -15.66
CA GLU A 150 -20.47 -2.32 -16.39
C GLU A 150 -21.05 -3.03 -17.61
N HIS A 151 -20.24 -3.79 -18.33
CA HIS A 151 -20.71 -4.59 -19.45
C HIS A 151 -21.74 -5.65 -19.02
N ARG A 152 -21.53 -6.28 -17.87
CA ARG A 152 -22.51 -7.24 -17.30
C ARG A 152 -23.83 -6.57 -16.90
N GLU A 153 -23.79 -5.30 -16.48
CA GLU A 153 -24.98 -4.51 -16.14
C GLU A 153 -25.62 -3.82 -17.36
N GLY A 154 -25.05 -3.99 -18.56
CA GLY A 154 -25.55 -3.39 -19.79
C GLY A 154 -25.35 -1.89 -19.90
N ARG A 155 -24.49 -1.29 -19.08
CA ARG A 155 -24.17 0.15 -19.06
C ARG A 155 -22.69 0.37 -19.19
N ILE A 156 -22.24 0.85 -20.34
CA ILE A 156 -20.85 1.34 -20.50
C ILE A 156 -20.90 2.86 -20.49
N VAL A 157 -20.24 3.48 -19.52
CA VAL A 157 -20.11 4.94 -19.41
C VAL A 157 -18.78 5.36 -20.06
N PRO A 158 -18.77 6.16 -21.14
CA PRO A 158 -17.53 6.54 -21.84
C PRO A 158 -16.52 7.23 -20.94
N LEU A 159 -16.99 8.02 -19.96
CA LEU A 159 -16.14 8.68 -18.97
C LEU A 159 -15.37 7.68 -18.10
N HIS A 160 -16.02 6.60 -17.68
CA HIS A 160 -15.36 5.55 -16.87
C HIS A 160 -14.31 4.83 -17.68
N LEU A 161 -14.58 4.53 -18.95
CA LEU A 161 -13.59 3.92 -19.84
C LEU A 161 -12.37 4.82 -20.02
N PHE A 162 -12.56 6.13 -20.21
CA PHE A 162 -11.45 7.09 -20.28
C PHE A 162 -10.64 7.10 -18.97
N CYS A 163 -11.30 7.12 -17.80
CA CYS A 163 -10.62 7.06 -16.51
C CYS A 163 -9.82 5.77 -16.33
N VAL A 164 -10.35 4.62 -16.77
CA VAL A 164 -9.65 3.33 -16.72
C VAL A 164 -8.41 3.34 -17.61
N ILE A 165 -8.53 3.81 -18.86
CA ILE A 165 -7.39 3.90 -19.78
C ILE A 165 -6.30 4.81 -19.19
N PHE A 166 -6.70 5.96 -18.65
CA PHE A 166 -5.76 6.89 -18.02
C PHE A 166 -5.09 6.27 -16.79
N ALA A 167 -5.85 5.59 -15.92
CA ALA A 167 -5.33 4.92 -14.72
C ALA A 167 -4.35 3.79 -15.07
N VAL A 168 -4.65 2.99 -16.09
CA VAL A 168 -3.77 1.91 -16.56
C VAL A 168 -2.51 2.49 -17.20
N ALA A 169 -2.66 3.48 -18.11
CA ALA A 169 -1.52 4.11 -18.78
C ALA A 169 -0.56 4.79 -17.78
N SER A 170 -1.09 5.54 -16.82
CA SER A 170 -0.29 6.18 -15.78
C SER A 170 0.40 5.15 -14.87
N SER A 171 -0.28 4.07 -14.50
CA SER A 171 0.31 2.99 -13.70
C SER A 171 1.45 2.30 -14.44
N LEU A 172 1.29 1.99 -15.72
CA LEU A 172 2.32 1.38 -16.56
C LEU A 172 3.50 2.33 -16.78
N PHE A 173 3.23 3.62 -16.98
CA PHE A 173 4.27 4.63 -17.12
C PHE A 173 5.13 4.75 -15.85
N ILE A 174 4.50 4.79 -14.67
CA ILE A 174 5.21 4.83 -13.39
C ILE A 174 5.99 3.52 -13.18
N ALA A 175 5.40 2.37 -13.47
CA ALA A 175 6.07 1.07 -13.36
C ALA A 175 7.32 0.97 -14.27
N ALA A 176 7.27 1.55 -15.47
CA ALA A 176 8.39 1.57 -16.40
C ALA A 176 9.60 2.38 -15.89
N GLN A 177 9.40 3.30 -14.94
CA GLN A 177 10.48 4.09 -14.32
C GLN A 177 11.20 3.32 -13.20
N ALA A 178 10.68 2.16 -12.79
CA ALA A 178 11.27 1.38 -11.71
C ALA A 178 12.60 0.75 -12.12
N GLN A 179 13.54 0.73 -11.18
CA GLN A 179 14.86 0.12 -11.38
C GLN A 179 14.74 -1.41 -11.56
N ALA A 180 15.64 -1.99 -12.35
CA ALA A 180 15.66 -3.43 -12.62
C ALA A 180 15.72 -4.28 -11.33
N GLN A 181 16.45 -3.80 -10.32
CA GLN A 181 16.54 -4.49 -9.02
C GLN A 181 15.19 -4.57 -8.29
N SER A 182 14.38 -3.52 -8.37
CA SER A 182 13.02 -3.51 -7.79
C SER A 182 12.08 -4.49 -8.51
N TRP A 183 12.25 -4.67 -9.81
CA TRP A 183 11.54 -5.70 -10.58
C TRP A 183 11.92 -7.11 -10.18
N LEU A 184 13.20 -7.37 -9.86
CA LEU A 184 13.64 -8.68 -9.35
C LEU A 184 13.02 -8.99 -7.98
N VAL A 185 13.01 -8.01 -7.07
CA VAL A 185 12.36 -8.17 -5.75
C VAL A 185 10.86 -8.39 -5.91
N PHE A 186 10.20 -7.59 -6.76
CA PHE A 186 8.78 -7.76 -7.07
C PHE A 186 8.48 -9.16 -7.63
N GLY A 187 9.28 -9.65 -8.58
CA GLY A 187 9.17 -11.00 -9.12
C GLY A 187 9.34 -12.08 -8.06
N GLY A 188 10.32 -11.91 -7.16
CA GLY A 188 10.51 -12.81 -6.01
C GLY A 188 9.30 -12.85 -5.07
N LEU A 189 8.70 -11.69 -4.77
CA LEU A 189 7.49 -11.60 -3.96
C LEU A 189 6.28 -12.26 -4.65
N LEU A 190 6.14 -12.09 -5.96
CA LEU A 190 5.10 -12.76 -6.74
C LEU A 190 5.26 -14.28 -6.72
N ILE A 191 6.48 -14.79 -6.89
CA ILE A 191 6.75 -16.23 -6.83
C ILE A 191 6.44 -16.75 -5.42
N ALA A 192 6.90 -16.08 -4.37
CA ALA A 192 6.61 -16.48 -3.00
C ALA A 192 5.11 -16.48 -2.69
N GLY A 193 4.36 -15.44 -3.10
CA GLY A 193 2.92 -15.37 -2.95
C GLY A 193 2.18 -16.47 -3.72
N THR A 194 2.63 -16.74 -4.95
CA THR A 194 2.06 -17.82 -5.78
C THR A 194 2.31 -19.19 -5.17
N LEU A 195 3.50 -19.45 -4.63
CA LEU A 195 3.80 -20.69 -3.93
C LEU A 195 2.92 -20.88 -2.70
N LEU A 196 2.74 -19.82 -1.89
CA LEU A 196 1.83 -19.86 -0.73
C LEU A 196 0.40 -20.16 -1.16
N TYR A 197 -0.06 -19.57 -2.26
CA TYR A 197 -1.38 -19.86 -2.83
C TYR A 197 -1.51 -21.31 -3.28
N PHE A 198 -0.53 -21.88 -3.98
CA PHE A 198 -0.56 -23.30 -4.38
C PHE A 198 -0.56 -24.25 -3.17
N ILE A 199 0.15 -23.90 -2.10
CA ILE A 199 0.11 -24.66 -0.85
C ILE A 199 -1.30 -24.59 -0.24
N ALA A 200 -1.90 -23.39 -0.22
CA ALA A 200 -3.26 -23.19 0.28
C ALA A 200 -4.30 -23.95 -0.56
N ALA A 201 -4.20 -23.87 -1.89
CA ALA A 201 -5.14 -24.54 -2.81
C ALA A 201 -5.17 -26.07 -2.66
N ARG A 202 -4.12 -26.66 -2.11
CA ARG A 202 -4.09 -28.11 -1.77
C ARG A 202 -4.80 -28.41 -0.44
N GLN A 203 -5.10 -27.40 0.37
CA GLN A 203 -5.79 -27.50 1.67
C GLN A 203 -7.24 -27.11 1.44
N LYS A 204 -8.21 -27.96 1.82
CA LYS A 204 -9.63 -27.62 1.70
C LYS A 204 -9.96 -26.43 2.61
N PRO A 205 -10.56 -25.34 2.09
CA PRO A 205 -11.00 -24.23 2.93
C PRO A 205 -12.13 -24.67 3.87
N GLU A 206 -12.19 -24.08 5.05
CA GLU A 206 -13.25 -24.36 6.03
C GLU A 206 -14.59 -23.75 5.58
N TYR A 207 -14.54 -22.65 4.81
CA TYR A 207 -15.70 -22.00 4.18
C TYR A 207 -15.49 -21.90 2.68
N PRO A 208 -16.11 -22.76 1.86
CA PRO A 208 -16.05 -22.66 0.40
C PRO A 208 -16.72 -21.37 -0.09
N LEU A 209 -16.11 -20.73 -1.09
CA LEU A 209 -16.56 -19.44 -1.66
C LEU A 209 -17.94 -19.52 -2.34
N ASP A 210 -18.46 -20.72 -2.57
CA ASP A 210 -19.70 -20.99 -3.30
C ASP A 210 -20.97 -20.78 -2.46
N GLU A 211 -20.84 -20.48 -1.16
CA GLU A 211 -21.96 -20.30 -0.21
C GLU A 211 -22.12 -18.85 0.28
N ALA A 212 -21.41 -17.86 -0.31
CA ALA A 212 -21.43 -16.45 0.09
C ALA A 212 -22.16 -15.55 -0.91
#